data_bfcfd90373c0ca96514ffa9156e5b448
#
_entry.id   bfcfd90373c0ca96514ffa9156e5b448
#
_cell.length_a   1.000
_cell.length_b   1.000
_cell.length_c   1.000
_cell.angle_alpha   90.00
_cell.angle_beta   90.00
_cell.angle_gamma   90.00
#
_symmetry.space_group_name_H-M   'P 1'
#
loop_
_entity.id
_entity.type
_entity.pdbx_description
1 polymer ?
#
loop_
_entity_poly.entity_id
_entity_poly.type
_entity_poly.pdbx_seq_one_letter_code
_entity_poly.pdbx_strand_id
1 'polypeptide(L)'
;MGNQLCPLPLNAAPTGKNPMSIIRPLLLATLLVSSVAFAADTSPSSPRDTELEKAKSAIARKNWPAAQAVLEPYTAANPSSADGFNLLGYSLRNQKKYDESLVAYKQALTLDPKHKGAHEYIGIAYIQMGQLDKAKEHLASLDKICTFSCEEYRDLKKAIAQAQ
;
A
#
# COMPACT_ATOMS: atom_id res chain seq x y z
N MET A 1 30.10 27.73 -42.75
CA MET A 1 31.40 28.24 -42.19
C MET A 1 31.33 27.91 -40.70
N GLY A 2 32.11 27.12 -40.07
CA GLY A 2 33.28 26.34 -40.42
C GLY A 2 33.43 25.24 -39.36
N ASN A 3 33.87 24.12 -39.87
CA ASN A 3 34.44 22.99 -39.15
C ASN A 3 35.47 23.41 -38.10
N GLN A 4 35.54 22.65 -37.02
CA GLN A 4 36.83 22.20 -36.47
C GLN A 4 36.63 20.90 -35.66
N LEU A 5 37.00 19.81 -36.30
CA LEU A 5 37.44 18.58 -35.66
C LEU A 5 38.86 18.79 -35.12
N CYS A 6 39.17 18.25 -33.95
CA CYS A 6 40.55 17.99 -33.55
C CYS A 6 40.63 16.79 -32.60
N PRO A 7 41.72 16.03 -32.61
CA PRO A 7 41.73 14.60 -32.57
C PRO A 7 42.27 14.01 -31.25
N LEU A 8 42.14 12.69 -31.13
CA LEU A 8 42.75 11.84 -30.09
C LEU A 8 44.28 11.76 -30.24
N PRO A 9 45.03 11.49 -29.18
CA PRO A 9 46.27 10.73 -29.29
C PRO A 9 46.18 9.35 -28.66
N LEU A 10 46.49 8.40 -29.48
CA LEU A 10 47.04 7.09 -29.12
C LEU A 10 48.47 7.25 -28.58
N ASN A 11 48.83 6.36 -27.65
CA ASN A 11 50.13 5.74 -27.39
C ASN A 11 50.31 5.53 -25.90
N ALA A 12 50.93 4.50 -25.36
CA ALA A 12 51.60 3.33 -25.84
C ALA A 12 51.84 2.45 -24.60
N ALA A 13 51.91 1.17 -24.80
CA ALA A 13 52.39 0.23 -23.77
C ALA A 13 53.94 0.31 -23.68
N PRO A 14 54.53 -0.10 -22.57
CA PRO A 14 55.74 -0.87 -22.63
C PRO A 14 55.68 -2.17 -21.87
N THR A 15 56.21 -3.16 -22.55
CA THR A 15 56.68 -4.48 -22.15
C THR A 15 57.78 -4.39 -21.10
N GLY A 16 57.80 -5.34 -20.17
CA GLY A 16 58.93 -5.53 -19.25
C GLY A 16 58.86 -6.80 -18.42
N LYS A 17 59.28 -7.89 -19.01
CA LYS A 17 60.11 -9.00 -18.51
C LYS A 17 60.05 -9.39 -17.04
N ASN A 18 59.70 -10.71 -16.84
CA ASN A 18 59.99 -11.52 -15.64
C ASN A 18 61.48 -11.61 -15.35
N PRO A 19 61.86 -11.93 -14.09
CA PRO A 19 62.45 -13.22 -13.90
C PRO A 19 61.88 -14.00 -12.68
N MET A 20 61.95 -15.28 -12.88
CA MET A 20 61.76 -16.38 -11.90
C MET A 20 62.56 -16.17 -10.62
N SER A 21 61.97 -16.46 -9.46
CA SER A 21 62.64 -17.38 -8.55
C SER A 21 61.83 -17.69 -7.27
N ILE A 22 61.88 -18.94 -6.89
CA ILE A 22 61.85 -19.56 -5.57
C ILE A 22 60.49 -19.94 -4.98
N ILE A 23 60.24 -21.20 -5.14
CA ILE A 23 59.25 -22.05 -4.48
C ILE A 23 59.51 -22.07 -2.95
N ARG A 24 58.50 -21.76 -2.16
CA ARG A 24 58.37 -22.23 -0.80
C ARG A 24 56.95 -22.73 -0.57
N PRO A 25 56.73 -23.98 -0.19
CA PRO A 25 55.41 -24.47 0.17
C PRO A 25 55.08 -24.03 1.59
N LEU A 26 54.10 -23.15 1.77
CA LEU A 26 53.54 -22.85 3.08
C LEU A 26 52.09 -23.33 3.09
N LEU A 27 51.85 -24.18 4.08
CA LEU A 27 50.60 -24.88 4.37
C LEU A 27 49.38 -24.00 4.18
N LEU A 28 48.48 -24.45 3.28
CA LEU A 28 47.14 -23.92 3.13
C LEU A 28 46.26 -24.39 4.28
N ALA A 29 46.01 -23.52 5.23
CA ALA A 29 44.84 -23.63 6.10
C ALA A 29 43.64 -23.07 5.31
N THR A 30 42.84 -23.95 4.71
CA THR A 30 41.58 -23.59 4.08
C THR A 30 40.55 -23.27 5.15
N LEU A 31 40.41 -22.01 5.49
CA LEU A 31 39.21 -21.51 6.18
C LEU A 31 38.05 -21.57 5.18
N LEU A 32 37.20 -22.58 5.31
CA LEU A 32 35.89 -22.63 4.71
C LEU A 32 35.02 -21.55 5.39
N VAL A 33 34.99 -20.35 4.80
CA VAL A 33 33.99 -19.35 5.12
C VAL A 33 32.70 -19.84 4.47
N SER A 34 31.86 -20.52 5.25
CA SER A 34 30.48 -20.81 4.87
C SER A 34 29.73 -19.48 4.80
N SER A 35 29.60 -18.96 3.59
CA SER A 35 28.70 -17.87 3.28
C SER A 35 27.27 -18.38 3.46
N VAL A 36 26.68 -18.11 4.63
CA VAL A 36 25.23 -18.24 4.81
C VAL A 36 24.61 -17.15 3.96
N ALA A 37 24.20 -17.48 2.74
CA ALA A 37 23.34 -16.65 1.94
C ALA A 37 22.01 -16.57 2.69
N PHE A 38 21.77 -15.46 3.39
CA PHE A 38 20.43 -15.06 3.81
C PHE A 38 19.67 -14.76 2.50
N ALA A 39 18.99 -15.77 1.97
CA ALA A 39 17.94 -15.55 1.00
C ALA A 39 16.85 -14.80 1.76
N ALA A 40 16.82 -13.48 1.60
CA ALA A 40 15.63 -12.71 1.94
C ALA A 40 14.51 -13.26 1.06
N ASP A 41 13.57 -13.96 1.70
CA ASP A 41 12.37 -14.50 1.04
C ASP A 41 11.44 -13.34 0.70
N THR A 42 11.82 -12.58 -0.32
CA THR A 42 10.98 -11.58 -0.97
C THR A 42 10.12 -12.34 -1.97
N SER A 43 9.08 -12.99 -1.47
CA SER A 43 8.00 -13.47 -2.35
C SER A 43 7.50 -12.26 -3.15
N PRO A 44 7.50 -12.30 -4.48
CA PRO A 44 7.00 -11.19 -5.27
C PRO A 44 5.54 -10.95 -4.91
N SER A 45 5.23 -9.74 -4.41
CA SER A 45 3.85 -9.33 -4.16
C SER A 45 3.04 -9.49 -5.44
N SER A 46 1.83 -10.04 -5.32
CA SER A 46 0.96 -10.18 -6.48
C SER A 46 0.66 -8.79 -7.08
N PRO A 47 0.40 -8.68 -8.39
CA PRO A 47 -0.01 -7.41 -9.00
C PRO A 47 -1.20 -6.75 -8.26
N ARG A 48 -2.10 -7.59 -7.72
CA ARG A 48 -3.25 -7.16 -6.91
C ARG A 48 -2.82 -6.46 -5.63
N ASP A 49 -1.87 -7.04 -4.90
CA ASP A 49 -1.36 -6.46 -3.65
C ASP A 49 -0.65 -5.13 -3.94
N THR A 50 0.08 -5.06 -5.06
CA THR A 50 0.77 -3.85 -5.51
C THR A 50 -0.20 -2.69 -5.79
N GLU A 51 -1.32 -2.93 -6.48
CA GLU A 51 -2.32 -1.88 -6.76
C GLU A 51 -3.01 -1.40 -5.48
N LEU A 52 -3.36 -2.31 -4.58
CA LEU A 52 -3.96 -1.95 -3.30
C LEU A 52 -3.00 -1.12 -2.43
N GLU A 53 -1.71 -1.46 -2.42
CA GLU A 53 -0.68 -0.69 -1.72
C GLU A 53 -0.46 0.71 -2.35
N LYS A 54 -0.54 0.84 -3.67
CA LYS A 54 -0.54 2.16 -4.34
C LYS A 54 -1.71 3.01 -3.87
N ALA A 55 -2.91 2.43 -3.80
CA ALA A 55 -4.09 3.13 -3.30
C ALA A 55 -3.93 3.57 -1.85
N LYS A 56 -3.48 2.67 -0.96
CA LYS A 56 -3.19 2.99 0.45
C LYS A 56 -2.15 4.11 0.58
N SER A 57 -1.11 4.08 -0.26
CA SER A 57 -0.09 5.13 -0.30
C SER A 57 -0.66 6.48 -0.73
N ALA A 58 -1.58 6.52 -1.70
CA ALA A 58 -2.27 7.74 -2.11
C ALA A 58 -3.18 8.27 -0.97
N ILE A 59 -3.90 7.37 -0.28
CA ILE A 59 -4.71 7.67 0.90
C ILE A 59 -3.86 8.28 2.02
N ALA A 60 -2.73 7.70 2.35
CA ALA A 60 -1.81 8.19 3.37
C ALA A 60 -1.33 9.62 3.07
N ARG A 61 -1.17 9.97 1.80
CA ARG A 61 -0.84 11.33 1.34
C ARG A 61 -2.07 12.23 1.19
N LYS A 62 -3.27 11.77 1.56
CA LYS A 62 -4.56 12.46 1.37
C LYS A 62 -4.84 12.85 -0.09
N ASN A 63 -4.25 12.14 -1.04
CA ASN A 63 -4.51 12.34 -2.47
C ASN A 63 -5.69 11.45 -2.90
N TRP A 64 -6.90 11.89 -2.53
CA TRP A 64 -8.13 11.15 -2.73
C TRP A 64 -8.45 10.86 -4.20
N PRO A 65 -8.26 11.82 -5.15
CA PRO A 65 -8.46 11.55 -6.56
C PRO A 65 -7.51 10.48 -7.11
N ALA A 66 -6.24 10.48 -6.68
CA ALA A 66 -5.28 9.46 -7.09
C ALA A 66 -5.64 8.08 -6.50
N ALA A 67 -6.11 8.03 -5.24
CA ALA A 67 -6.58 6.79 -4.65
C ALA A 67 -7.80 6.24 -5.40
N GLN A 68 -8.78 7.09 -5.72
CA GLN A 68 -9.96 6.71 -6.52
C GLN A 68 -9.56 6.15 -7.89
N ALA A 69 -8.65 6.84 -8.61
CA ALA A 69 -8.19 6.41 -9.94
C ALA A 69 -7.53 5.01 -9.95
N VAL A 70 -6.92 4.60 -8.83
CA VAL A 70 -6.37 3.26 -8.65
C VAL A 70 -7.45 2.27 -8.23
N LEU A 71 -8.36 2.67 -7.33
CA LEU A 71 -9.34 1.77 -6.71
C LEU A 71 -10.50 1.41 -7.63
N GLU A 72 -10.93 2.29 -8.52
CA GLU A 72 -11.98 1.97 -9.50
C GLU A 72 -11.61 0.79 -10.40
N PRO A 73 -10.49 0.80 -11.15
CA PRO A 73 -10.10 -0.37 -11.93
C PRO A 73 -9.75 -1.57 -11.05
N TYR A 74 -9.21 -1.35 -9.84
CA TYR A 74 -8.92 -2.43 -8.90
C TYR A 74 -10.19 -3.18 -8.49
N THR A 75 -11.25 -2.47 -8.08
CA THR A 75 -12.52 -3.10 -7.67
C THR A 75 -13.24 -3.76 -8.83
N ALA A 76 -13.13 -3.21 -10.04
CA ALA A 76 -13.65 -3.84 -11.26
C ALA A 76 -12.96 -5.17 -11.57
N ALA A 77 -11.63 -5.24 -11.39
CA ALA A 77 -10.84 -6.46 -11.58
C ALA A 77 -10.93 -7.44 -10.40
N ASN A 78 -11.31 -6.97 -9.21
CA ASN A 78 -11.40 -7.74 -7.97
C ASN A 78 -12.77 -7.55 -7.29
N PRO A 79 -13.87 -8.01 -7.89
CA PRO A 79 -15.23 -7.73 -7.42
C PRO A 79 -15.57 -8.38 -6.06
N SER A 80 -14.72 -9.26 -5.55
CA SER A 80 -14.84 -9.89 -4.23
C SER A 80 -14.00 -9.22 -3.13
N SER A 81 -13.31 -8.10 -3.43
CA SER A 81 -12.46 -7.42 -2.46
C SER A 81 -13.26 -6.43 -1.59
N ALA A 82 -13.72 -6.86 -0.42
CA ALA A 82 -14.40 -5.97 0.53
C ALA A 82 -13.51 -4.79 0.93
N ASP A 83 -12.22 -5.01 1.20
CA ASP A 83 -11.25 -3.95 1.49
C ASP A 83 -11.10 -2.95 0.34
N GLY A 84 -11.07 -3.43 -0.91
CA GLY A 84 -11.00 -2.56 -2.09
C GLY A 84 -12.18 -1.61 -2.16
N PHE A 85 -13.40 -2.11 -2.01
CA PHE A 85 -14.61 -1.30 -1.98
C PHE A 85 -14.65 -0.36 -0.77
N ASN A 86 -14.19 -0.81 0.40
CA ASN A 86 -14.09 0.05 1.58
C ASN A 86 -13.13 1.23 1.35
N LEU A 87 -11.95 0.99 0.79
CA LEU A 87 -10.98 2.05 0.48
C LEU A 87 -11.48 3.00 -0.62
N LEU A 88 -12.22 2.48 -1.62
CA LEU A 88 -12.87 3.31 -2.64
C LEU A 88 -13.90 4.24 -1.99
N GLY A 89 -14.78 3.71 -1.15
CA GLY A 89 -15.74 4.49 -0.38
C GLY A 89 -15.06 5.56 0.48
N TYR A 90 -13.95 5.21 1.16
CA TYR A 90 -13.17 6.15 1.96
C TYR A 90 -12.62 7.31 1.11
N SER A 91 -12.09 7.01 -0.07
CA SER A 91 -11.56 8.02 -0.98
C SER A 91 -12.66 8.94 -1.53
N LEU A 92 -13.81 8.38 -1.89
CA LEU A 92 -14.98 9.14 -2.37
C LEU A 92 -15.57 10.04 -1.28
N ARG A 93 -15.73 9.52 -0.05
CA ARG A 93 -16.23 10.30 1.09
C ARG A 93 -15.35 11.52 1.39
N ASN A 94 -14.03 11.36 1.35
CA ASN A 94 -13.10 12.47 1.57
C ASN A 94 -13.11 13.50 0.43
N GLN A 95 -13.66 13.15 -0.74
CA GLN A 95 -13.98 14.08 -1.82
C GLN A 95 -15.39 14.68 -1.73
N LYS A 96 -16.12 14.39 -0.64
CA LYS A 96 -17.53 14.77 -0.41
C LYS A 96 -18.52 14.14 -1.41
N LYS A 97 -18.12 13.10 -2.11
CA LYS A 97 -18.96 12.29 -2.99
C LYS A 97 -19.71 11.24 -2.16
N TYR A 98 -20.60 11.71 -1.28
CA TYR A 98 -21.19 10.86 -0.24
C TYR A 98 -22.05 9.74 -0.79
N ASP A 99 -22.89 10.00 -1.79
CA ASP A 99 -23.77 8.97 -2.36
C ASP A 99 -22.96 7.86 -3.03
N GLU A 100 -21.94 8.22 -3.81
CA GLU A 100 -21.05 7.26 -4.44
C GLU A 100 -20.26 6.46 -3.38
N SER A 101 -19.81 7.12 -2.30
CA SER A 101 -19.10 6.46 -1.20
C SER A 101 -19.98 5.43 -0.51
N LEU A 102 -21.27 5.76 -0.27
CA LEU A 102 -22.21 4.84 0.34
C LEU A 102 -22.47 3.61 -0.54
N VAL A 103 -22.49 3.76 -1.87
CA VAL A 103 -22.58 2.62 -2.80
C VAL A 103 -21.38 1.69 -2.62
N ALA A 104 -20.16 2.23 -2.62
CA ALA A 104 -18.95 1.45 -2.45
C ALA A 104 -18.90 0.73 -1.09
N TYR A 105 -19.20 1.43 0.01
CA TYR A 105 -19.25 0.82 1.34
C TYR A 105 -20.32 -0.27 1.45
N LYS A 106 -21.52 -0.06 0.88
CA LYS A 106 -22.55 -1.09 0.87
C LYS A 106 -22.08 -2.34 0.12
N GLN A 107 -21.33 -2.17 -0.95
CA GLN A 107 -20.74 -3.30 -1.65
C GLN A 107 -19.72 -4.04 -0.75
N ALA A 108 -18.89 -3.30 0.02
CA ALA A 108 -18.00 -3.91 0.99
C ALA A 108 -18.77 -4.73 2.04
N LEU A 109 -19.88 -4.20 2.56
CA LEU A 109 -20.73 -4.92 3.54
C LEU A 109 -21.53 -6.07 2.93
N THR A 110 -21.81 -6.04 1.63
CA THR A 110 -22.41 -7.19 0.93
C THR A 110 -21.43 -8.35 0.85
N LEU A 111 -20.14 -8.06 0.69
CA LEU A 111 -19.06 -9.04 0.62
C LEU A 111 -18.63 -9.53 2.02
N ASP A 112 -18.51 -8.60 2.96
CA ASP A 112 -18.23 -8.88 4.37
C ASP A 112 -19.16 -8.08 5.30
N PRO A 113 -20.27 -8.68 5.75
CA PRO A 113 -21.22 -8.03 6.65
C PRO A 113 -20.64 -7.64 8.02
N LYS A 114 -19.43 -8.11 8.36
CA LYS A 114 -18.73 -7.78 9.61
C LYS A 114 -17.54 -6.85 9.41
N HIS A 115 -17.41 -6.27 8.22
CA HIS A 115 -16.31 -5.36 7.91
C HIS A 115 -16.38 -4.09 8.75
N LYS A 116 -15.60 -4.04 9.83
CA LYS A 116 -15.65 -2.99 10.85
C LYS A 116 -15.40 -1.60 10.26
N GLY A 117 -14.35 -1.44 9.43
CA GLY A 117 -14.04 -0.16 8.79
C GLY A 117 -15.17 0.34 7.89
N ALA A 118 -15.90 -0.55 7.18
CA ALA A 118 -17.03 -0.13 6.37
C ALA A 118 -18.20 0.38 7.24
N HIS A 119 -18.51 -0.29 8.36
CA HIS A 119 -19.51 0.21 9.30
C HIS A 119 -19.12 1.56 9.89
N GLU A 120 -17.88 1.73 10.34
CA GLU A 120 -17.37 3.01 10.84
C GLU A 120 -17.52 4.12 9.80
N TYR A 121 -17.00 3.89 8.59
CA TYR A 121 -16.95 4.93 7.56
C TYR A 121 -18.31 5.29 6.98
N ILE A 122 -19.25 4.34 6.90
CA ILE A 122 -20.65 4.64 6.59
C ILE A 122 -21.26 5.53 7.67
N GLY A 123 -21.05 5.19 8.95
CA GLY A 123 -21.52 5.98 10.06
C GLY A 123 -20.99 7.43 10.00
N ILE A 124 -19.70 7.60 9.72
CA ILE A 124 -19.10 8.93 9.53
C ILE A 124 -19.67 9.65 8.29
N ALA A 125 -19.91 8.94 7.18
CA ALA A 125 -20.56 9.52 6.02
C ALA A 125 -21.95 10.05 6.35
N TYR A 126 -22.75 9.28 7.09
CA TYR A 126 -24.06 9.73 7.55
C TYR A 126 -24.02 10.93 8.50
N ILE A 127 -23.04 11.01 9.39
CA ILE A 127 -22.81 12.22 10.21
C ILE A 127 -22.55 13.43 9.30
N GLN A 128 -21.68 13.29 8.31
CA GLN A 128 -21.34 14.38 7.38
C GLN A 128 -22.54 14.81 6.50
N MET A 129 -23.52 13.92 6.32
CA MET A 129 -24.78 14.20 5.63
C MET A 129 -25.89 14.68 6.57
N GLY A 130 -25.63 14.87 7.87
CA GLY A 130 -26.64 15.26 8.87
C GLY A 130 -27.63 14.15 9.26
N GLN A 131 -27.33 12.89 8.91
CA GLN A 131 -28.22 11.74 9.15
C GLN A 131 -27.77 10.92 10.37
N LEU A 132 -27.80 11.57 11.53
CA LEU A 132 -27.23 11.04 12.78
C LEU A 132 -27.86 9.70 13.20
N ASP A 133 -29.15 9.49 12.98
CA ASP A 133 -29.80 8.24 13.39
C ASP A 133 -29.28 7.05 12.60
N LYS A 134 -28.99 7.20 11.29
CA LYS A 134 -28.36 6.16 10.50
C LYS A 134 -26.92 5.87 10.95
N ALA A 135 -26.20 6.89 11.41
CA ALA A 135 -24.87 6.68 12.00
C ALA A 135 -24.95 5.81 13.26
N LYS A 136 -25.97 6.01 14.10
CA LYS A 136 -26.21 5.20 15.31
C LYS A 136 -26.52 3.74 14.96
N GLU A 137 -27.21 3.46 13.85
CA GLU A 137 -27.46 2.08 13.39
C GLU A 137 -26.16 1.33 13.09
N HIS A 138 -25.20 2.02 12.45
CA HIS A 138 -23.88 1.44 12.19
C HIS A 138 -23.06 1.27 13.47
N LEU A 139 -23.17 2.18 14.43
CA LEU A 139 -22.57 2.03 15.75
C LEU A 139 -23.14 0.79 16.48
N ALA A 140 -24.43 0.57 16.43
CA ALA A 140 -25.08 -0.62 17.01
C ALA A 140 -24.64 -1.92 16.30
N SER A 141 -24.33 -1.85 15.01
CA SER A 141 -23.75 -2.99 14.28
C SER A 141 -22.33 -3.28 14.78
N LEU A 142 -21.48 -2.25 14.93
CA LEU A 142 -20.13 -2.40 15.48
C LEU A 142 -20.14 -2.95 16.90
N ASP A 143 -21.10 -2.54 17.75
CA ASP A 143 -21.25 -3.06 19.11
C ASP A 143 -21.45 -4.58 19.12
N LYS A 144 -22.20 -5.11 18.17
CA LYS A 144 -22.43 -6.55 18.00
C LYS A 144 -21.24 -7.30 17.41
N ILE A 145 -20.46 -6.63 16.54
CA ILE A 145 -19.32 -7.22 15.83
C ILE A 145 -18.10 -7.29 16.75
N CYS A 146 -17.89 -6.27 17.59
CA CYS A 146 -16.72 -6.13 18.45
C CYS A 146 -16.94 -6.83 19.78
N THR A 147 -16.21 -7.90 20.06
CA THR A 147 -16.30 -8.66 21.32
C THR A 147 -15.86 -7.83 22.54
N PHE A 148 -14.88 -6.95 22.35
CA PHE A 148 -14.39 -5.98 23.34
C PHE A 148 -14.11 -4.68 22.59
N SER A 149 -14.90 -3.66 22.75
CA SER A 149 -14.74 -2.29 22.20
C SER A 149 -13.55 -2.12 21.22
N CYS A 150 -13.77 -2.35 19.92
CA CYS A 150 -12.76 -2.14 18.86
C CYS A 150 -12.55 -0.65 18.59
N GLU A 151 -11.49 -0.31 17.84
CA GLU A 151 -11.15 1.08 17.50
C GLU A 151 -12.27 1.74 16.71
N GLU A 152 -12.81 1.06 15.72
CA GLU A 152 -13.88 1.54 14.84
C GLU A 152 -15.16 1.90 15.62
N TYR A 153 -15.50 1.10 16.63
CA TYR A 153 -16.63 1.41 17.52
C TYR A 153 -16.38 2.69 18.33
N ARG A 154 -15.18 2.83 18.91
CA ARG A 154 -14.83 3.99 19.73
C ARG A 154 -14.81 5.27 18.91
N ASP A 155 -14.26 5.20 17.70
CA ASP A 155 -14.11 6.35 16.81
C ASP A 155 -15.46 6.83 16.29
N LEU A 156 -16.33 5.90 15.85
CA LEU A 156 -17.68 6.27 15.44
C LEU A 156 -18.52 6.80 16.61
N LYS A 157 -18.42 6.19 17.81
CA LYS A 157 -19.11 6.67 19.02
C LYS A 157 -18.67 8.10 19.37
N LYS A 158 -17.38 8.37 19.31
CA LYS A 158 -16.82 9.71 19.54
C LYS A 158 -17.33 10.71 18.47
N ALA A 159 -17.32 10.33 17.20
CA ALA A 159 -17.82 11.18 16.13
C ALA A 159 -19.30 11.52 16.28
N ILE A 160 -20.14 10.55 16.68
CA ILE A 160 -21.56 10.78 16.97
C ILE A 160 -21.73 11.76 18.13
N ALA A 161 -20.95 11.61 19.21
CA ALA A 161 -21.04 12.51 20.36
C ALA A 161 -20.63 13.95 20.03
N GLN A 162 -19.74 14.14 19.06
CA GLN A 162 -19.31 15.46 18.60
C GLN A 162 -20.28 16.14 17.61
N ALA A 163 -21.20 15.37 17.04
CA ALA A 163 -22.19 15.85 16.06
C ALA A 163 -23.55 16.17 16.67
N GLN A 164 -23.73 15.99 17.98
CA GLN A 164 -24.91 16.31 18.76
C GLN A 164 -24.82 17.74 19.31
#